data_0d2ee52ffb5c035af402d02bcb3992ee
#
_entry.id   0d2ee52ffb5c035af402d02bcb3992ee
#
_cell.length_a   1.000
_cell.length_b   1.000
_cell.length_c   1.000
_cell.angle_alpha   90.00
_cell.angle_beta   90.00
_cell.angle_gamma   90.00
#
_symmetry.space_group_name_H-M   'P 1'
#
loop_
_entity.id
_entity.type
_entity.pdbx_description
1 polymer ?
#
loop_
_entity_poly.entity_id
_entity_poly.type
_entity_poly.pdbx_seq_one_letter_code
_entity_poly.pdbx_strand_id
1 'polypeptide(L)'
;DVMKCDKIVEIPNQYTVHGMRPQKYPRTGYLFCNGEYEVPIPNDGRHVADPKEYRYMFTAVDGETMKVAWQVIVNGNLDNVDCDYQGKYAFATSYNSEEGVTLAESTAAEQDWVTVFNLKRIEEAVAKGEFKRIGGVPVLDGRKGSPFTRYIPVPNSPHGINTAPDGIHVVANGKLSPTCTVFDVRRFDDLFDDKIKPRDTVVAEPE
;
A
#
# COMPACT_ATOMS: atom_id res chain seq x y z
N ASP A 1 -28.42 -6.40 -21.48
CA ASP A 1 -27.95 -6.28 -20.10
C ASP A 1 -27.47 -4.85 -19.88
N VAL A 2 -27.94 -4.23 -18.83
CA VAL A 2 -27.50 -2.88 -18.41
C VAL A 2 -26.55 -3.01 -17.22
N MET A 3 -25.46 -2.27 -17.24
CA MET A 3 -24.59 -2.16 -16.08
C MET A 3 -25.38 -1.50 -14.95
N LYS A 4 -25.40 -2.14 -13.79
CA LYS A 4 -26.08 -1.67 -12.60
C LYS A 4 -25.07 -1.51 -11.48
N CYS A 5 -25.11 -0.37 -10.80
CA CYS A 5 -24.35 -0.18 -9.57
C CYS A 5 -25.15 -0.81 -8.42
N ASP A 6 -24.68 -1.93 -7.91
CA ASP A 6 -25.37 -2.65 -6.82
C ASP A 6 -24.98 -2.12 -5.45
N LYS A 7 -23.79 -1.54 -5.30
CA LYS A 7 -23.30 -1.03 -4.03
C LYS A 7 -22.21 0.04 -4.20
N ILE A 8 -22.27 1.02 -3.34
CA ILE A 8 -21.20 2.01 -3.14
C ILE A 8 -20.59 1.74 -1.77
N VAL A 9 -19.26 1.67 -1.70
CA VAL A 9 -18.51 1.54 -0.46
C VAL A 9 -17.83 2.87 -0.18
N GLU A 10 -18.22 3.50 0.92
CA GLU A 10 -17.50 4.67 1.44
C GLU A 10 -16.28 4.21 2.22
N ILE A 11 -15.12 4.80 1.92
CA ILE A 11 -13.86 4.48 2.57
C ILE A 11 -13.53 5.63 3.53
N PRO A 12 -13.64 5.42 4.84
CA PRO A 12 -13.30 6.43 5.83
C PRO A 12 -11.79 6.67 5.87
N ASN A 13 -11.37 7.79 6.46
CA ASN A 13 -9.97 8.14 6.71
C ASN A 13 -9.10 8.27 5.43
N GLN A 14 -9.75 8.41 4.28
CA GLN A 14 -9.08 8.50 2.99
C GLN A 14 -9.80 9.53 2.13
N TYR A 15 -9.05 10.49 1.55
CA TYR A 15 -9.65 11.58 0.79
C TYR A 15 -10.00 11.15 -0.64
N THR A 16 -9.10 10.39 -1.26
CA THR A 16 -9.30 9.84 -2.61
C THR A 16 -8.99 8.35 -2.64
N VAL A 17 -9.53 7.67 -3.62
CA VAL A 17 -9.14 6.30 -3.99
C VAL A 17 -8.52 6.37 -5.37
N HIS A 18 -7.24 6.09 -5.48
CA HIS A 18 -6.52 6.09 -6.75
C HIS A 18 -6.39 4.67 -7.32
N GLY A 19 -5.64 3.81 -6.67
CA GLY A 19 -5.43 2.43 -7.08
C GLY A 19 -6.41 1.47 -6.43
N MET A 20 -6.92 0.51 -7.21
CA MET A 20 -7.76 -0.58 -6.69
C MET A 20 -7.42 -1.90 -7.40
N ARG A 21 -7.23 -2.96 -6.62
CA ARG A 21 -7.03 -4.32 -7.15
C ARG A 21 -7.73 -5.36 -6.27
N PRO A 22 -8.42 -6.34 -6.87
CA PRO A 22 -8.90 -7.49 -6.13
C PRO A 22 -7.73 -8.39 -5.72
N GLN A 23 -7.84 -9.01 -4.56
CA GLN A 23 -6.95 -10.07 -4.16
C GLN A 23 -7.04 -11.23 -5.17
N LYS A 24 -5.90 -11.69 -5.65
CA LYS A 24 -5.86 -12.73 -6.69
C LYS A 24 -6.21 -14.09 -6.13
N TYR A 25 -5.83 -14.35 -4.90
CA TYR A 25 -6.10 -15.60 -4.21
C TYR A 25 -6.14 -15.37 -2.68
N PRO A 26 -7.10 -15.94 -1.93
CA PRO A 26 -8.31 -16.58 -2.45
C PRO A 26 -9.22 -15.57 -3.18
N ARG A 27 -10.11 -16.03 -4.05
CA ARG A 27 -10.98 -15.14 -4.87
C ARG A 27 -11.96 -14.31 -4.07
N THR A 28 -12.33 -14.76 -2.89
CA THR A 28 -13.25 -14.07 -1.95
C THR A 28 -12.50 -13.22 -0.93
N GLY A 29 -11.26 -12.86 -1.22
CA GLY A 29 -10.47 -12.04 -0.32
C GLY A 29 -10.82 -10.57 -0.40
N TYR A 30 -9.81 -9.74 -0.34
CA TYR A 30 -9.96 -8.30 -0.29
C TYR A 30 -10.00 -7.65 -1.67
N LEU A 31 -10.63 -6.48 -1.69
CA LEU A 31 -10.34 -5.42 -2.63
C LEU A 31 -9.38 -4.47 -1.94
N PHE A 32 -8.17 -4.35 -2.44
CA PHE A 32 -7.19 -3.40 -1.93
C PHE A 32 -7.38 -2.05 -2.60
N CYS A 33 -7.40 -1.00 -1.79
CA CYS A 33 -7.54 0.38 -2.24
C CYS A 33 -6.45 1.23 -1.58
N ASN A 34 -5.96 2.19 -2.30
CA ASN A 34 -5.04 3.18 -1.74
C ASN A 34 -5.49 4.59 -2.09
N GLY A 35 -5.07 5.54 -1.31
CA GLY A 35 -5.26 6.96 -1.60
C GLY A 35 -3.97 7.61 -2.01
N GLU A 36 -4.06 8.41 -3.04
CA GLU A 36 -2.93 9.17 -3.57
C GLU A 36 -2.62 10.41 -2.73
N TYR A 37 -3.62 10.92 -2.00
CA TYR A 37 -3.50 12.15 -1.23
C TYR A 37 -3.52 11.92 0.26
N GLU A 38 -2.80 12.75 0.97
CA GLU A 38 -2.77 12.80 2.42
C GLU A 38 -4.13 13.18 3.00
N VAL A 39 -4.48 12.55 4.10
CA VAL A 39 -5.74 12.83 4.82
C VAL A 39 -5.44 13.03 6.30
N PRO A 40 -6.00 14.05 6.94
CA PRO A 40 -5.90 14.22 8.38
C PRO A 40 -6.47 13.00 9.12
N ILE A 41 -5.82 12.58 10.19
CA ILE A 41 -6.32 11.52 11.04
C ILE A 41 -6.48 12.03 12.47
N PRO A 42 -7.70 11.97 13.04
CA PRO A 42 -8.95 11.51 12.43
C PRO A 42 -9.47 12.47 11.35
N ASN A 43 -10.12 11.94 10.33
CA ASN A 43 -10.79 12.75 9.33
C ASN A 43 -12.12 13.26 9.91
N ASP A 44 -12.10 14.44 10.47
CA ASP A 44 -13.25 15.09 11.11
C ASP A 44 -13.79 16.30 10.33
N GLY A 45 -13.36 16.44 9.08
CA GLY A 45 -13.74 17.53 8.19
C GLY A 45 -12.98 18.83 8.41
N ARG A 46 -12.05 18.89 9.37
CA ARG A 46 -11.18 20.07 9.56
C ARG A 46 -10.05 20.06 8.56
N HIS A 47 -9.71 21.23 8.06
CA HIS A 47 -8.48 21.42 7.31
C HIS A 47 -7.30 21.46 8.28
N VAL A 48 -6.34 20.59 8.06
CA VAL A 48 -5.11 20.56 8.84
C VAL A 48 -4.07 21.41 8.13
N ALA A 49 -3.51 22.39 8.83
CA ALA A 49 -2.50 23.29 8.28
C ALA A 49 -1.10 22.66 8.29
N ASP A 50 -0.84 21.71 9.20
CA ASP A 50 0.45 21.03 9.28
C ASP A 50 0.41 19.72 8.47
N PRO A 51 1.18 19.60 7.37
CA PRO A 51 1.24 18.39 6.57
C PRO A 51 1.64 17.13 7.35
N LYS A 52 2.37 17.28 8.46
CA LYS A 52 2.76 16.17 9.33
C LYS A 52 1.58 15.48 10.02
N GLU A 53 0.44 16.12 10.09
CA GLU A 53 -0.78 15.54 10.62
C GLU A 53 -1.55 14.72 9.58
N TYR A 54 -1.22 14.85 8.29
CA TYR A 54 -1.76 14.00 7.23
C TYR A 54 -1.16 12.60 7.29
N ARG A 55 -1.90 11.64 6.77
CA ARG A 55 -1.46 10.24 6.70
C ARG A 55 -1.93 9.60 5.40
N TYR A 56 -1.11 8.72 4.91
CA TYR A 56 -1.44 7.88 3.76
C TYR A 56 -2.03 6.56 4.24
N MET A 57 -3.03 6.07 3.53
CA MET A 57 -3.79 4.90 3.95
C MET A 57 -3.82 3.83 2.87
N PHE A 58 -3.50 2.61 3.28
CA PHE A 58 -3.79 1.41 2.53
C PHE A 58 -5.03 0.75 3.13
N THR A 59 -6.04 0.47 2.31
CA THR A 59 -7.34 -0.01 2.74
C THR A 59 -7.66 -1.37 2.15
N ALA A 60 -8.13 -2.30 2.98
CA ALA A 60 -8.72 -3.54 2.54
C ALA A 60 -10.24 -3.49 2.71
N VAL A 61 -10.95 -3.71 1.62
CA VAL A 61 -12.40 -3.91 1.61
C VAL A 61 -12.65 -5.40 1.51
N ASP A 62 -13.44 -5.93 2.42
CA ASP A 62 -13.85 -7.33 2.39
C ASP A 62 -14.77 -7.60 1.19
N GLY A 63 -14.39 -8.56 0.33
CA GLY A 63 -15.03 -8.83 -0.94
C GLY A 63 -16.41 -9.48 -0.82
N GLU A 64 -16.73 -10.10 0.31
CA GLU A 64 -18.04 -10.72 0.55
C GLU A 64 -19.03 -9.70 1.13
N THR A 65 -18.61 -9.00 2.18
CA THR A 65 -19.48 -8.07 2.90
C THR A 65 -19.51 -6.68 2.26
N MET A 66 -18.53 -6.38 1.42
CA MET A 66 -18.32 -5.05 0.84
C MET A 66 -18.23 -3.96 1.91
N LYS A 67 -17.49 -4.25 2.97
CA LYS A 67 -17.18 -3.30 4.05
C LYS A 67 -15.68 -3.17 4.20
N VAL A 68 -15.23 -2.02 4.67
CA VAL A 68 -13.81 -1.85 5.03
C VAL A 68 -13.49 -2.79 6.18
N ALA A 69 -12.56 -3.72 5.93
CA ALA A 69 -12.11 -4.69 6.92
C ALA A 69 -11.07 -4.07 7.87
N TRP A 70 -10.10 -3.38 7.30
CA TRP A 70 -9.03 -2.71 8.04
C TRP A 70 -8.31 -1.70 7.15
N GLN A 71 -7.55 -0.82 7.80
CA GLN A 71 -6.68 0.15 7.16
C GLN A 71 -5.30 0.14 7.80
N VAL A 72 -4.28 0.52 7.03
CA VAL A 72 -2.89 0.64 7.50
C VAL A 72 -2.35 2.01 7.14
N ILE A 73 -1.90 2.75 8.15
CA ILE A 73 -1.18 4.02 7.95
C ILE A 73 0.23 3.70 7.45
N VAL A 74 0.69 4.41 6.45
CA VAL A 74 2.04 4.21 5.87
C VAL A 74 2.78 5.54 5.68
N ASN A 75 4.07 5.44 5.39
CA ASN A 75 4.87 6.54 4.89
C ASN A 75 4.81 6.61 3.36
N GLY A 76 4.87 7.82 2.82
CA GLY A 76 4.86 8.06 1.38
C GLY A 76 3.46 7.91 0.75
N ASN A 77 3.23 8.66 -0.31
CA ASN A 77 1.96 8.68 -1.01
C ASN A 77 1.79 7.42 -1.86
N LEU A 78 0.74 6.65 -1.59
CA LEU A 78 0.46 5.40 -2.30
C LEU A 78 -0.19 5.68 -3.66
N ASP A 79 0.38 5.12 -4.73
CA ASP A 79 -0.15 5.26 -6.08
C ASP A 79 -0.86 3.98 -6.54
N ASN A 80 -0.17 3.00 -7.06
CA ASN A 80 -0.78 1.74 -7.50
C ASN A 80 -0.60 0.62 -6.50
N VAL A 81 -1.53 -0.32 -6.52
CA VAL A 81 -1.54 -1.48 -5.63
C VAL A 81 -1.65 -2.77 -6.43
N ASP A 82 -1.02 -3.83 -5.96
CA ASP A 82 -1.24 -5.20 -6.40
C ASP A 82 -1.01 -6.19 -5.23
N CYS A 83 -1.15 -7.46 -5.47
CA CYS A 83 -0.95 -8.51 -4.48
C CYS A 83 -0.35 -9.77 -5.12
N ASP A 84 0.24 -10.63 -4.29
CA ASP A 84 0.75 -11.91 -4.74
C ASP A 84 -0.39 -12.90 -5.09
N TYR A 85 -0.02 -14.01 -5.74
CA TYR A 85 -0.98 -15.07 -6.08
C TYR A 85 -1.27 -16.04 -4.91
N GLN A 86 -0.59 -15.86 -3.77
CA GLN A 86 -0.71 -16.75 -2.61
C GLN A 86 -1.57 -16.16 -1.50
N GLY A 87 -1.95 -14.88 -1.60
CA GLY A 87 -2.70 -14.18 -0.56
C GLY A 87 -1.88 -13.88 0.70
N LYS A 88 -0.55 -13.85 0.58
CA LYS A 88 0.36 -13.55 1.69
C LYS A 88 0.69 -12.07 1.80
N TYR A 89 0.86 -11.41 0.65
CA TYR A 89 1.36 -10.06 0.54
C TYR A 89 0.53 -9.20 -0.39
N ALA A 90 0.35 -7.96 0.00
CA ALA A 90 -0.02 -6.88 -0.91
C ALA A 90 1.14 -5.89 -1.00
N PHE A 91 1.19 -5.13 -2.07
CA PHE A 91 2.23 -4.13 -2.30
C PHE A 91 1.66 -2.90 -2.97
N ALA A 92 2.24 -1.76 -2.66
CA ALA A 92 1.89 -0.51 -3.30
C ALA A 92 3.15 0.28 -3.65
N THR A 93 3.15 0.93 -4.80
CA THR A 93 4.15 1.94 -5.12
C THR A 93 3.92 3.17 -4.27
N SER A 94 4.98 3.75 -3.77
CA SER A 94 4.94 4.92 -2.90
C SER A 94 5.97 5.93 -3.36
N TYR A 95 5.53 7.13 -3.63
CA TYR A 95 6.38 8.27 -3.91
C TYR A 95 6.23 9.35 -2.82
N ASN A 96 6.99 10.43 -2.94
CA ASN A 96 7.04 11.47 -1.91
C ASN A 96 7.41 10.90 -0.53
N SER A 97 8.43 10.06 -0.50
CA SER A 97 8.86 9.36 0.71
C SER A 97 9.41 10.29 1.78
N GLU A 98 9.88 11.47 1.40
CA GLU A 98 10.34 12.52 2.29
C GLU A 98 9.21 13.44 2.77
N GLU A 99 7.96 13.17 2.38
CA GLU A 99 6.79 13.93 2.79
C GLU A 99 6.89 15.44 2.44
N GLY A 100 7.37 15.74 1.22
CA GLY A 100 7.45 17.09 0.68
C GLY A 100 6.07 17.75 0.55
N VAL A 101 5.99 19.04 0.81
CA VAL A 101 4.73 19.82 0.86
C VAL A 101 4.39 20.45 -0.49
N THR A 102 5.41 20.88 -1.21
CA THR A 102 5.24 21.45 -2.55
C THR A 102 5.37 20.39 -3.62
N LEU A 103 4.80 20.62 -4.79
CA LEU A 103 4.96 19.71 -5.93
C LEU A 103 6.44 19.49 -6.26
N ALA A 104 7.26 20.53 -6.18
CA ALA A 104 8.69 20.45 -6.43
C ALA A 104 9.39 19.50 -5.42
N GLU A 105 9.06 19.61 -4.14
CA GLU A 105 9.62 18.73 -3.10
C GLU A 105 9.13 17.31 -3.27
N SER A 106 7.85 17.09 -3.57
CA SER A 106 7.28 15.75 -3.73
C SER A 106 7.79 15.02 -4.97
N THR A 107 8.29 15.73 -5.97
CA THR A 107 8.86 15.15 -7.20
C THR A 107 10.38 15.12 -7.19
N ALA A 108 11.02 15.81 -6.26
CA ALA A 108 12.48 15.85 -6.13
C ALA A 108 13.04 14.72 -5.25
N ALA A 109 12.19 13.86 -4.69
CA ALA A 109 12.61 12.73 -3.86
C ALA A 109 13.68 11.91 -4.56
N GLU A 110 14.81 11.72 -3.89
CA GLU A 110 15.93 10.94 -4.45
C GLU A 110 15.67 9.44 -4.36
N GLN A 111 14.82 9.03 -3.42
CA GLN A 111 14.57 7.63 -3.11
C GLN A 111 13.13 7.40 -2.69
N ASP A 112 12.36 6.82 -3.57
CA ASP A 112 11.02 6.32 -3.26
C ASP A 112 11.04 4.82 -2.96
N TRP A 113 9.91 4.20 -2.74
CA TRP A 113 9.84 2.78 -2.39
C TRP A 113 8.60 2.06 -2.89
N VAL A 114 8.67 0.74 -2.83
CA VAL A 114 7.51 -0.15 -2.80
C VAL A 114 7.26 -0.53 -1.35
N THR A 115 6.05 -0.27 -0.89
CA THR A 115 5.56 -0.74 0.42
C THR A 115 5.00 -2.14 0.28
N VAL A 116 5.52 -3.09 1.05
CA VAL A 116 5.02 -4.47 1.11
C VAL A 116 4.26 -4.65 2.41
N PHE A 117 3.06 -5.21 2.33
CA PHE A 117 2.15 -5.49 3.45
C PHE A 117 2.09 -6.99 3.71
N ASN A 118 2.33 -7.42 4.95
CA ASN A 118 2.15 -8.81 5.37
C ASN A 118 0.71 -9.03 5.83
N LEU A 119 -0.11 -9.60 4.97
CA LEU A 119 -1.55 -9.76 5.20
C LEU A 119 -1.84 -10.60 6.45
N LYS A 120 -1.11 -11.70 6.64
CA LYS A 120 -1.29 -12.57 7.80
C LYS A 120 -1.04 -11.83 9.12
N ARG A 121 0.05 -11.08 9.23
CA ARG A 121 0.36 -10.31 10.44
C ARG A 121 -0.70 -9.23 10.73
N ILE A 122 -1.21 -8.59 9.68
CA ILE A 122 -2.29 -7.61 9.77
C ILE A 122 -3.57 -8.27 10.28
N GLU A 123 -3.99 -9.37 9.67
CA GLU A 123 -5.20 -10.11 10.04
C GLU A 123 -5.14 -10.65 11.47
N GLU A 124 -3.99 -11.17 11.88
CA GLU A 124 -3.77 -11.64 13.25
C GLU A 124 -3.88 -10.50 14.27
N ALA A 125 -3.32 -9.32 13.97
CA ALA A 125 -3.44 -8.14 14.83
C ALA A 125 -4.88 -7.66 14.92
N VAL A 126 -5.59 -7.62 13.80
CA VAL A 126 -7.02 -7.27 13.78
C VAL A 126 -7.85 -8.25 14.59
N ALA A 127 -7.61 -9.55 14.43
CA ALA A 127 -8.32 -10.59 15.19
C ALA A 127 -8.07 -10.50 16.69
N LYS A 128 -6.87 -10.09 17.11
CA LYS A 128 -6.52 -9.87 18.52
C LYS A 128 -6.99 -8.52 19.09
N GLY A 129 -7.52 -7.63 18.25
CA GLY A 129 -7.90 -6.27 18.66
C GLY A 129 -6.72 -5.31 18.83
N GLU A 130 -5.56 -5.62 18.26
CA GLU A 130 -4.32 -4.83 18.32
C GLU A 130 -4.34 -3.70 17.28
N PHE A 131 -5.34 -2.82 17.35
CA PHE A 131 -5.54 -1.70 16.44
C PHE A 131 -6.16 -0.49 17.14
N LYS A 132 -6.13 0.66 16.49
CA LYS A 132 -6.96 1.80 16.86
C LYS A 132 -8.22 1.82 16.00
N ARG A 133 -9.37 2.17 16.59
CA ARG A 133 -10.59 2.38 15.81
C ARG A 133 -10.71 3.84 15.43
N ILE A 134 -10.57 4.14 14.13
CA ILE A 134 -10.62 5.50 13.57
C ILE A 134 -11.65 5.47 12.44
N GLY A 135 -12.56 6.43 12.39
CA GLY A 135 -13.64 6.44 11.38
C GLY A 135 -14.51 5.17 11.40
N GLY A 136 -14.62 4.51 12.56
CA GLY A 136 -15.42 3.29 12.72
C GLY A 136 -14.73 1.99 12.27
N VAL A 137 -13.52 2.04 11.72
CA VAL A 137 -12.79 0.87 11.19
C VAL A 137 -11.50 0.60 11.97
N PRO A 138 -10.98 -0.66 11.94
CA PRO A 138 -9.67 -0.98 12.47
C PRO A 138 -8.56 -0.29 11.68
N VAL A 139 -7.66 0.41 12.36
CA VAL A 139 -6.52 1.10 11.77
C VAL A 139 -5.24 0.67 12.49
N LEU A 140 -4.27 0.18 11.72
CA LEU A 140 -2.95 -0.22 12.20
C LEU A 140 -1.91 0.82 11.75
N ASP A 141 -0.83 0.93 12.52
CA ASP A 141 0.31 1.77 12.16
C ASP A 141 1.36 0.94 11.43
N GLY A 142 1.43 1.12 10.12
CA GLY A 142 2.39 0.45 9.23
C GLY A 142 3.60 1.29 8.88
N ARG A 143 3.84 2.43 9.53
CA ARG A 143 5.02 3.26 9.26
C ARG A 143 6.31 2.53 9.59
N LYS A 144 7.46 3.07 9.15
CA LYS A 144 8.79 2.43 9.32
C LYS A 144 8.99 1.86 10.73
N GLY A 145 9.47 0.62 10.80
CA GLY A 145 9.64 -0.12 12.06
C GLY A 145 8.45 -0.98 12.48
N SER A 146 7.34 -0.92 11.75
CA SER A 146 6.16 -1.75 11.98
C SER A 146 6.40 -3.22 11.63
N PRO A 147 5.76 -4.18 12.33
CA PRO A 147 5.79 -5.58 11.92
C PRO A 147 4.93 -5.87 10.69
N PHE A 148 4.06 -4.95 10.28
CA PHE A 148 3.07 -5.14 9.22
C PHE A 148 3.58 -4.81 7.84
N THR A 149 4.62 -3.98 7.74
CA THR A 149 5.11 -3.43 6.48
C THR A 149 6.62 -3.54 6.34
N ARG A 150 7.09 -3.55 5.09
CA ARG A 150 8.49 -3.31 4.73
C ARG A 150 8.52 -2.34 3.56
N TYR A 151 9.54 -1.50 3.52
CA TYR A 151 9.75 -0.46 2.54
C TYR A 151 10.98 -0.81 1.71
N ILE A 152 10.79 -1.11 0.44
CA ILE A 152 11.87 -1.48 -0.47
C ILE A 152 12.19 -0.28 -1.34
N PRO A 153 13.37 0.36 -1.16
CA PRO A 153 13.76 1.51 -1.97
C PRO A 153 13.81 1.18 -3.46
N VAL A 154 13.27 2.07 -4.28
CA VAL A 154 13.25 1.99 -5.74
C VAL A 154 13.57 3.36 -6.35
N PRO A 155 13.91 3.45 -7.65
CA PRO A 155 14.09 4.73 -8.31
C PRO A 155 12.85 5.62 -8.28
N ASN A 156 13.07 6.91 -8.51
CA ASN A 156 12.08 7.98 -8.37
C ASN A 156 10.71 7.70 -8.96
N SER A 157 9.71 8.08 -8.18
CA SER A 157 8.30 8.12 -8.55
C SER A 157 7.81 6.81 -9.17
N PRO A 158 7.89 5.68 -8.44
CA PRO A 158 7.32 4.44 -8.91
C PRO A 158 5.81 4.62 -9.07
N HIS A 159 5.26 4.13 -10.19
CA HIS A 159 3.83 4.28 -10.51
C HIS A 159 3.14 2.93 -10.62
N GLY A 160 3.35 2.21 -11.72
CA GLY A 160 2.73 0.90 -11.91
C GLY A 160 3.38 -0.20 -11.08
N ILE A 161 2.57 -1.11 -10.56
CA ILE A 161 3.04 -2.34 -9.92
C ILE A 161 2.17 -3.50 -10.33
N ASN A 162 2.79 -4.62 -10.74
CA ASN A 162 2.07 -5.81 -11.15
C ASN A 162 2.83 -7.07 -10.80
N THR A 163 2.10 -8.07 -10.34
CA THR A 163 2.61 -9.43 -10.20
C THR A 163 2.63 -10.11 -11.56
N ALA A 164 3.79 -10.61 -11.95
CA ALA A 164 3.96 -11.36 -13.19
C ALA A 164 3.13 -12.65 -13.19
N PRO A 165 2.78 -13.18 -14.38
CA PRO A 165 1.98 -14.41 -14.50
C PRO A 165 2.63 -15.65 -13.87
N ASP A 166 3.94 -15.62 -13.64
CA ASP A 166 4.67 -16.70 -12.96
C ASP A 166 4.38 -16.78 -11.45
N GLY A 167 3.73 -15.76 -10.89
CA GLY A 167 3.41 -15.66 -9.46
C GLY A 167 4.63 -15.50 -8.54
N ILE A 168 5.81 -15.27 -9.13
CA ILE A 168 7.09 -15.16 -8.42
C ILE A 168 7.62 -13.73 -8.46
N HIS A 169 7.52 -13.09 -9.61
CA HIS A 169 8.06 -11.75 -9.81
C HIS A 169 6.98 -10.67 -9.68
N VAL A 170 7.37 -9.58 -9.06
CA VAL A 170 6.60 -8.33 -9.04
C VAL A 170 7.42 -7.26 -9.72
N VAL A 171 6.81 -6.51 -10.60
CA VAL A 171 7.47 -5.43 -11.35
C VAL A 171 6.86 -4.10 -10.93
N ALA A 172 7.70 -3.17 -10.48
CA ALA A 172 7.34 -1.77 -10.29
C ALA A 172 8.09 -0.93 -11.31
N ASN A 173 7.38 -0.04 -12.01
CA ASN A 173 7.99 0.85 -13.00
C ASN A 173 8.00 2.30 -12.53
N GLY A 174 9.10 2.99 -12.79
CA GLY A 174 9.27 4.40 -12.51
C GLY A 174 8.43 5.27 -13.46
N LYS A 175 7.89 6.37 -12.95
CA LYS A 175 7.23 7.42 -13.73
C LYS A 175 8.23 8.49 -14.16
N LEU A 176 9.17 8.82 -13.26
CA LEU A 176 10.20 9.82 -13.48
C LEU A 176 11.60 9.19 -13.63
N SER A 177 11.67 7.86 -13.67
CA SER A 177 12.88 7.09 -13.94
C SER A 177 12.62 6.12 -15.10
N PRO A 178 13.58 5.91 -16.01
CA PRO A 178 13.43 4.91 -17.08
C PRO A 178 13.50 3.47 -16.59
N THR A 179 13.64 3.24 -15.29
CA THR A 179 13.97 1.96 -14.67
C THR A 179 12.71 1.19 -14.26
N CYS A 180 12.71 -0.12 -14.47
CA CYS A 180 11.77 -1.05 -13.84
C CYS A 180 12.49 -1.84 -12.74
N THR A 181 11.88 -1.93 -11.56
CA THR A 181 12.44 -2.76 -10.48
C THR A 181 11.67 -4.07 -10.38
N VAL A 182 12.38 -5.18 -10.43
CA VAL A 182 11.81 -6.53 -10.36
C VAL A 182 12.16 -7.17 -9.02
N PHE A 183 11.14 -7.60 -8.29
CA PHE A 183 11.25 -8.23 -6.97
C PHE A 183 10.93 -9.71 -7.06
N ASP A 184 11.55 -10.51 -6.18
CA ASP A 184 11.20 -11.91 -5.95
C ASP A 184 10.34 -12.05 -4.67
N VAL A 185 9.06 -12.36 -4.85
CA VAL A 185 8.08 -12.52 -3.74
C VAL A 185 8.50 -13.61 -2.75
N ARG A 186 9.21 -14.64 -3.19
CA ARG A 186 9.68 -15.75 -2.34
C ARG A 186 10.64 -15.28 -1.25
N ARG A 187 11.26 -14.12 -1.43
CA ARG A 187 12.18 -13.51 -0.43
C ARG A 187 11.47 -12.67 0.60
N PHE A 188 10.18 -12.42 0.46
CA PHE A 188 9.45 -11.56 1.40
C PHE A 188 9.28 -12.20 2.78
N ASP A 189 9.20 -13.53 2.91
CA ASP A 189 9.19 -14.19 4.23
C ASP A 189 10.50 -13.84 4.98
N ASP A 190 11.66 -13.98 4.34
CA ASP A 190 12.96 -13.64 4.92
C ASP A 190 13.13 -12.14 5.18
N LEU A 191 12.55 -11.29 4.34
CA LEU A 191 12.50 -9.84 4.55
C LEU A 191 11.72 -9.48 5.82
N PHE A 192 10.56 -10.09 6.03
CA PHE A 192 9.75 -9.83 7.22
C PHE A 192 10.32 -10.46 8.50
N ASP A 193 11.17 -11.47 8.36
CA ASP A 193 11.92 -12.08 9.46
C ASP A 193 13.26 -11.36 9.74
N ASP A 194 13.53 -10.26 9.04
CA ASP A 194 14.75 -9.45 9.15
C ASP A 194 16.06 -10.23 8.85
N LYS A 195 15.95 -11.32 8.07
CA LYS A 195 17.10 -12.14 7.63
C LYS A 195 17.84 -11.52 6.44
N ILE A 196 17.17 -10.70 5.67
CA ILE A 196 17.70 -10.00 4.49
C ILE A 196 17.33 -8.52 4.53
N LYS A 197 18.07 -7.70 3.80
CA LYS A 197 17.76 -6.28 3.64
C LYS A 197 16.69 -6.07 2.56
N PRO A 198 15.94 -4.95 2.59
CA PRO A 198 14.91 -4.68 1.57
C PRO A 198 15.39 -4.82 0.12
N ARG A 199 16.55 -4.27 -0.21
CA ARG A 199 17.11 -4.34 -1.57
C ARG A 199 17.55 -5.76 -2.00
N ASP A 200 17.75 -6.67 -1.07
CA ASP A 200 18.08 -8.06 -1.41
C ASP A 200 16.91 -8.79 -2.08
N THR A 201 15.69 -8.26 -2.02
CA THR A 201 14.53 -8.80 -2.73
C THR A 201 14.51 -8.44 -4.21
N VAL A 202 15.27 -7.45 -4.63
CA VAL A 202 15.38 -7.01 -6.02
C VAL A 202 16.27 -7.96 -6.80
N VAL A 203 15.79 -8.47 -7.92
CA VAL A 203 16.50 -9.44 -8.75
C VAL A 203 16.92 -8.87 -10.11
N ALA A 204 16.27 -7.82 -10.55
CA ALA A 204 16.66 -7.09 -11.76
C ALA A 204 16.17 -5.63 -11.68
N GLU A 205 16.88 -4.77 -12.37
CA GLU A 205 16.54 -3.35 -12.48
C GLU A 205 16.94 -2.85 -13.88
N PRO A 206 16.29 -3.35 -14.96
CA PRO A 206 16.57 -2.93 -16.31
C PRO A 206 16.12 -1.48 -16.56
N GLU A 207 16.90 -0.78 -17.38
CA GLU A 207 16.58 0.55 -17.93
C GLU A 207 15.79 0.44 -19.24
#